data_b39cd8632aa20d851910097ada93acba
#
_entry.id   b39cd8632aa20d851910097ada93acba
#
_cell.length_a   1.000
_cell.length_b   1.000
_cell.length_c   1.000
_cell.angle_alpha   90.00
_cell.angle_beta   90.00
_cell.angle_gamma   90.00
#
_symmetry.space_group_name_H-M   'P 1'
#
loop_
_entity.id
_entity.type
_entity.pdbx_description
1 polymer ?
#
loop_
_entity_poly.entity_id
_entity_poly.type
_entity_poly.pdbx_seq_one_letter_code
_entity_poly.pdbx_strand_id
1 'polypeptide(L)'
;MHSYQVGVLGATGAVGQKFIRLLDNHPWFSVKVLGASKRSAGKTYKQAAHWIEKTEQPSAAAELEVKACNPSEFEDVDFVFSGLDSSVAGDIEKNFAEAGIPVISNAKNYRMHDQVPLLVPEVNPHHAELIKKQSFDPNGNGWIVTNPNCVSVPLSMSLRPLHDAFGIDSLIVTSMQSVSGAGYPGVSSMDIVANVVPHIGGEESKVQTEATKVLGTLSGNSINFNDFSIQATAVRVPTIEGHLLSVSVKLKNAPSSIEEAEQAFTDWKNPIADLDLPSSPENPVRLYKENRYPQPRLHADREGGMQTAVGRLRKGTVMDLGYVTMAHNTIRGAAGGAILNAELLAAKGYIR
;
A
#
# COMPACT_ATOMS: atom_id res chain seq x y z
N MET A 1 20.95 12.54 -11.76
CA MET A 1 20.29 11.81 -10.66
C MET A 1 20.80 10.39 -10.67
N HIS A 2 21.04 9.80 -9.50
CA HIS A 2 21.43 8.39 -9.41
C HIS A 2 20.22 7.52 -9.81
N SER A 3 20.43 6.59 -10.74
CA SER A 3 19.39 5.62 -11.14
C SER A 3 19.64 4.34 -10.37
N TYR A 4 18.73 3.98 -9.46
CA TYR A 4 18.81 2.74 -8.69
C TYR A 4 18.39 1.54 -9.54
N GLN A 5 19.15 0.45 -9.44
CA GLN A 5 18.81 -0.82 -10.07
C GLN A 5 17.94 -1.65 -9.15
N VAL A 6 16.77 -2.05 -9.60
CA VAL A 6 15.82 -2.75 -8.72
C VAL A 6 15.48 -4.15 -9.20
N GLY A 7 15.26 -5.04 -8.23
CA GLY A 7 14.67 -6.35 -8.48
C GLY A 7 13.17 -6.36 -8.20
N VAL A 8 12.42 -7.23 -8.87
CA VAL A 8 11.00 -7.45 -8.59
C VAL A 8 10.77 -8.94 -8.29
N LEU A 9 10.45 -9.26 -7.04
CA LEU A 9 10.09 -10.59 -6.59
C LEU A 9 8.59 -10.84 -6.83
N GLY A 10 8.23 -12.00 -7.39
CA GLY A 10 6.87 -12.30 -7.78
C GLY A 10 6.44 -11.58 -9.07
N ALA A 11 7.37 -11.28 -9.97
CA ALA A 11 7.19 -10.46 -11.17
C ALA A 11 6.05 -10.92 -12.09
N THR A 12 5.75 -12.23 -12.15
CA THR A 12 4.69 -12.78 -13.01
C THR A 12 3.29 -12.70 -12.41
N GLY A 13 3.16 -12.36 -11.13
CA GLY A 13 1.88 -12.18 -10.45
C GLY A 13 1.24 -10.80 -10.72
N ALA A 14 -0.01 -10.60 -10.33
CA ALA A 14 -0.75 -9.36 -10.57
C ALA A 14 -0.05 -8.11 -10.01
N VAL A 15 0.45 -8.16 -8.77
CA VAL A 15 1.19 -7.05 -8.15
C VAL A 15 2.56 -6.87 -8.81
N GLY A 16 3.25 -7.97 -9.17
CA GLY A 16 4.51 -7.92 -9.90
C GLY A 16 4.38 -7.23 -11.26
N GLN A 17 3.35 -7.58 -12.03
CA GLN A 17 3.06 -6.91 -13.32
C GLN A 17 2.74 -5.43 -13.13
N LYS A 18 2.04 -5.07 -12.05
CA LYS A 18 1.78 -3.67 -11.70
C LYS A 18 3.08 -2.91 -11.42
N PHE A 19 4.06 -3.51 -10.70
CA PHE A 19 5.39 -2.93 -10.55
C PHE A 19 6.08 -2.71 -11.90
N ILE A 20 6.11 -3.73 -12.76
CA ILE A 20 6.76 -3.63 -14.08
C ILE A 20 6.17 -2.48 -14.91
N ARG A 21 4.84 -2.34 -14.88
CA ARG A 21 4.16 -1.25 -15.58
C ARG A 21 4.49 0.13 -15.00
N LEU A 22 4.48 0.27 -13.68
CA LEU A 22 4.71 1.55 -13.01
C LEU A 22 6.18 1.97 -13.00
N LEU A 23 7.10 1.02 -13.08
CA LEU A 23 8.54 1.27 -13.15
C LEU A 23 9.02 1.50 -14.58
N ASP A 24 8.18 1.29 -15.59
CA ASP A 24 8.54 1.62 -16.96
C ASP A 24 8.75 3.14 -17.12
N ASN A 25 9.96 3.52 -17.50
CA ASN A 25 10.43 4.92 -17.56
C ASN A 25 10.35 5.68 -16.23
N HIS A 26 10.45 5.00 -15.08
CA HIS A 26 10.49 5.67 -13.79
C HIS A 26 11.81 6.47 -13.64
N PRO A 27 11.75 7.75 -13.17
CA PRO A 27 12.93 8.63 -13.21
C PRO A 27 14.07 8.21 -12.27
N TRP A 28 13.78 7.42 -11.22
CA TRP A 28 14.78 7.02 -10.22
C TRP A 28 15.09 5.53 -10.24
N PHE A 29 14.19 4.67 -10.71
CA PHE A 29 14.28 3.21 -10.59
C PHE A 29 14.26 2.53 -11.95
N SER A 30 15.24 1.64 -12.20
CA SER A 30 15.30 0.80 -13.39
C SER A 30 15.22 -0.67 -12.99
N VAL A 31 14.31 -1.41 -13.62
CA VAL A 31 14.16 -2.85 -13.38
C VAL A 31 15.33 -3.61 -13.98
N LYS A 32 16.11 -4.28 -13.14
CA LYS A 32 17.30 -5.05 -13.53
C LYS A 32 17.05 -6.55 -13.50
N VAL A 33 16.38 -7.06 -12.47
CA VAL A 33 16.18 -8.49 -12.25
C VAL A 33 14.72 -8.78 -11.95
N LEU A 34 14.18 -9.82 -12.57
CA LEU A 34 12.81 -10.31 -12.35
C LEU A 34 12.84 -11.67 -11.70
N GLY A 35 12.26 -11.79 -10.51
CA GLY A 35 12.15 -13.05 -9.78
C GLY A 35 10.75 -13.64 -9.81
N ALA A 36 10.66 -14.94 -10.03
CA ALA A 36 9.41 -15.67 -9.92
C ALA A 36 9.61 -17.12 -9.46
N SER A 37 8.55 -17.93 -9.51
CA SER A 37 8.59 -19.33 -9.14
C SER A 37 9.54 -20.14 -10.07
N LYS A 38 10.01 -21.29 -9.58
CA LYS A 38 10.86 -22.22 -10.35
C LYS A 38 10.27 -22.59 -11.73
N ARG A 39 8.94 -22.55 -11.91
CA ARG A 39 8.29 -22.83 -13.21
C ARG A 39 8.53 -21.74 -14.26
N SER A 40 8.78 -20.53 -13.80
CA SER A 40 9.00 -19.35 -14.64
C SER A 40 10.49 -19.05 -14.86
N ALA A 41 11.35 -19.47 -13.94
CA ALA A 41 12.79 -19.25 -14.01
C ALA A 41 13.41 -19.87 -15.29
N GLY A 42 14.36 -19.15 -15.90
CA GLY A 42 15.03 -19.51 -17.16
C GLY A 42 14.25 -19.15 -18.43
N LYS A 43 13.07 -18.55 -18.33
CA LYS A 43 12.28 -18.06 -19.47
C LYS A 43 12.43 -16.56 -19.57
N THR A 44 12.24 -15.98 -20.76
CA THR A 44 12.04 -14.53 -20.87
C THR A 44 10.74 -14.12 -20.16
N TYR A 45 10.67 -12.89 -19.67
CA TYR A 45 9.47 -12.42 -18.98
C TYR A 45 8.22 -12.51 -19.84
N LYS A 46 8.34 -12.20 -21.16
CA LYS A 46 7.28 -12.35 -22.15
C LYS A 46 6.74 -13.80 -22.25
N GLN A 47 7.61 -14.80 -22.08
CA GLN A 47 7.23 -16.21 -22.09
C GLN A 47 6.66 -16.68 -20.74
N ALA A 48 7.12 -16.06 -19.64
CA ALA A 48 6.78 -16.48 -18.30
C ALA A 48 5.48 -15.86 -17.77
N ALA A 49 5.19 -14.61 -18.14
CA ALA A 49 4.08 -13.83 -17.64
C ALA A 49 2.88 -13.84 -18.60
N HIS A 50 1.71 -14.22 -18.09
CA HIS A 50 0.46 -13.89 -18.76
C HIS A 50 0.12 -12.44 -18.41
N TRP A 51 0.41 -11.50 -19.35
CA TRP A 51 0.23 -10.06 -19.11
C TRP A 51 -1.24 -9.69 -18.99
N ILE A 52 -1.62 -9.10 -17.85
CA ILE A 52 -3.02 -8.76 -17.52
C ILE A 52 -3.27 -7.25 -17.38
N GLU A 53 -2.24 -6.43 -17.56
CA GLU A 53 -2.37 -4.97 -17.52
C GLU A 53 -3.01 -4.43 -18.80
N LYS A 54 -3.66 -3.26 -18.70
CA LYS A 54 -4.35 -2.59 -19.84
C LYS A 54 -3.39 -2.00 -20.87
N THR A 55 -2.12 -1.82 -20.51
CA THR A 55 -1.06 -1.34 -21.41
C THR A 55 -0.31 -2.49 -22.04
N GLU A 56 0.43 -2.23 -23.10
CA GLU A 56 1.38 -3.22 -23.62
C GLU A 56 2.46 -3.53 -22.58
N GLN A 57 3.00 -4.72 -22.67
CA GLN A 57 4.10 -5.14 -21.80
C GLN A 57 5.34 -4.32 -22.16
N PRO A 58 6.01 -3.67 -21.19
CA PRO A 58 7.22 -2.90 -21.44
C PRO A 58 8.30 -3.73 -22.13
N SER A 59 8.78 -3.25 -23.30
CA SER A 59 9.73 -3.99 -24.15
C SER A 59 11.05 -4.30 -23.41
N ALA A 60 11.54 -3.38 -22.62
CA ALA A 60 12.77 -3.58 -21.82
C ALA A 60 12.62 -4.73 -20.82
N ALA A 61 11.46 -4.86 -20.15
CA ALA A 61 11.20 -5.94 -19.20
C ALA A 61 10.89 -7.26 -19.92
N ALA A 62 10.24 -7.23 -21.09
CA ALA A 62 9.78 -8.41 -21.82
C ALA A 62 10.91 -9.39 -22.16
N GLU A 63 12.10 -8.87 -22.46
CA GLU A 63 13.28 -9.67 -22.85
C GLU A 63 14.15 -10.10 -21.66
N LEU A 64 13.89 -9.60 -20.45
CA LEU A 64 14.63 -10.03 -19.26
C LEU A 64 14.36 -11.49 -18.94
N GLU A 65 15.42 -12.24 -18.64
CA GLU A 65 15.30 -13.60 -18.12
C GLU A 65 14.76 -13.56 -16.68
N VAL A 66 13.71 -14.33 -16.43
CA VAL A 66 13.15 -14.50 -15.09
C VAL A 66 14.07 -15.44 -14.28
N LYS A 67 14.46 -14.99 -13.10
CA LYS A 67 15.33 -15.72 -12.16
C LYS A 67 14.51 -16.39 -11.06
N ALA A 68 15.13 -17.34 -10.36
CA ALA A 68 14.59 -17.82 -9.08
C ALA A 68 14.73 -16.70 -8.02
N CYS A 69 13.82 -16.68 -7.03
CA CYS A 69 13.90 -15.69 -5.94
C CYS A 69 14.96 -16.09 -4.91
N ASN A 70 16.22 -16.10 -5.32
CA ASN A 70 17.39 -16.34 -4.48
C ASN A 70 18.27 -15.09 -4.45
N PRO A 71 18.80 -14.66 -3.31
CA PRO A 71 19.66 -13.48 -3.22
C PRO A 71 20.85 -13.47 -4.20
N SER A 72 21.48 -14.63 -4.42
CA SER A 72 22.61 -14.77 -5.35
C SER A 72 22.30 -14.47 -6.82
N GLU A 73 21.05 -14.44 -7.21
CA GLU A 73 20.60 -14.02 -8.54
C GLU A 73 20.32 -12.51 -8.63
N PHE A 74 20.46 -11.78 -7.52
CA PHE A 74 20.12 -10.36 -7.36
C PHE A 74 21.28 -9.53 -6.81
N GLU A 75 22.53 -9.94 -7.03
CA GLU A 75 23.71 -9.23 -6.50
C GLU A 75 23.88 -7.82 -7.08
N ASP A 76 23.36 -7.57 -8.28
CA ASP A 76 23.49 -6.30 -9.00
C ASP A 76 22.30 -5.34 -8.78
N VAL A 77 21.53 -5.49 -7.69
CA VAL A 77 20.41 -4.58 -7.37
C VAL A 77 20.64 -3.82 -6.08
N ASP A 78 20.17 -2.58 -6.03
CA ASP A 78 20.22 -1.76 -4.81
C ASP A 78 19.16 -2.21 -3.78
N PHE A 79 18.03 -2.71 -4.25
CA PHE A 79 16.95 -3.26 -3.42
C PHE A 79 15.93 -4.05 -4.26
N VAL A 80 14.98 -4.70 -3.59
CA VAL A 80 13.90 -5.43 -4.26
C VAL A 80 12.52 -4.97 -3.82
N PHE A 81 11.60 -4.90 -4.79
CA PHE A 81 10.16 -4.89 -4.51
C PHE A 81 9.64 -6.32 -4.42
N SER A 82 8.81 -6.61 -3.41
CA SER A 82 8.19 -7.92 -3.26
C SER A 82 6.68 -7.86 -3.48
N GLY A 83 6.22 -8.57 -4.51
CA GLY A 83 4.83 -8.88 -4.80
C GLY A 83 4.53 -10.38 -4.63
N LEU A 84 5.26 -11.06 -3.75
CA LEU A 84 5.12 -12.48 -3.48
C LEU A 84 3.83 -12.79 -2.72
N ASP A 85 3.30 -14.00 -2.94
CA ASP A 85 2.24 -14.54 -2.09
C ASP A 85 2.75 -14.78 -0.67
N SER A 86 1.91 -14.49 0.32
CA SER A 86 2.28 -14.60 1.74
C SER A 86 2.65 -16.02 2.20
N SER A 87 2.27 -17.05 1.45
CA SER A 87 2.65 -18.44 1.75
C SER A 87 4.15 -18.72 1.56
N VAL A 88 4.84 -17.90 0.76
CA VAL A 88 6.28 -18.04 0.46
C VAL A 88 7.10 -16.79 0.77
N ALA A 89 6.45 -15.64 0.91
CA ALA A 89 7.12 -14.36 1.07
C ALA A 89 8.01 -14.29 2.32
N GLY A 90 7.55 -14.81 3.45
CA GLY A 90 8.23 -14.67 4.73
C GLY A 90 9.69 -15.11 4.68
N ASP A 91 9.94 -16.33 4.26
CA ASP A 91 11.30 -16.90 4.20
C ASP A 91 12.14 -16.24 3.09
N ILE A 92 11.54 -15.98 1.92
CA ILE A 92 12.26 -15.38 0.80
C ILE A 92 12.70 -13.96 1.17
N GLU A 93 11.79 -13.11 1.66
CA GLU A 93 12.10 -11.73 2.05
C GLU A 93 13.16 -11.67 3.16
N LYS A 94 13.08 -12.58 4.13
CA LYS A 94 14.09 -12.70 5.18
C LYS A 94 15.47 -13.03 4.59
N ASN A 95 15.55 -14.01 3.70
CA ASN A 95 16.81 -14.40 3.06
C ASN A 95 17.44 -13.24 2.28
N PHE A 96 16.64 -12.41 1.59
CA PHE A 96 17.14 -11.21 0.91
C PHE A 96 17.68 -10.19 1.91
N ALA A 97 16.95 -9.89 2.96
CA ALA A 97 17.41 -8.97 3.99
C ALA A 97 18.67 -9.49 4.71
N GLU A 98 18.76 -10.78 5.04
CA GLU A 98 19.95 -11.41 5.62
C GLU A 98 21.17 -11.38 4.69
N ALA A 99 20.95 -11.38 3.36
CA ALA A 99 21.99 -11.25 2.35
C ALA A 99 22.42 -9.79 2.09
N GLY A 100 21.89 -8.82 2.84
CA GLY A 100 22.22 -7.41 2.71
C GLY A 100 21.44 -6.68 1.61
N ILE A 101 20.39 -7.28 1.06
CA ILE A 101 19.53 -6.68 0.02
C ILE A 101 18.24 -6.17 0.66
N PRO A 102 17.97 -4.84 0.64
CA PRO A 102 16.76 -4.25 1.17
C PRO A 102 15.49 -4.76 0.47
N VAL A 103 14.41 -4.94 1.24
CA VAL A 103 13.13 -5.44 0.72
C VAL A 103 12.01 -4.46 1.03
N ILE A 104 11.26 -4.05 -0.01
CA ILE A 104 10.02 -3.30 0.13
C ILE A 104 8.86 -4.22 -0.23
N SER A 105 8.10 -4.65 0.78
CA SER A 105 7.17 -5.76 0.69
C SER A 105 5.70 -5.34 0.67
N ASN A 106 4.92 -5.98 -0.20
CA ASN A 106 3.45 -5.96 -0.16
C ASN A 106 2.85 -7.15 0.62
N ALA A 107 3.66 -8.15 1.00
CA ALA A 107 3.18 -9.31 1.73
C ALA A 107 2.85 -8.96 3.19
N LYS A 108 1.96 -9.75 3.80
CA LYS A 108 1.51 -9.50 5.19
C LYS A 108 2.51 -9.93 6.25
N ASN A 109 3.51 -10.75 5.90
CA ASN A 109 4.32 -11.54 6.82
C ASN A 109 5.04 -10.69 7.90
N TYR A 110 5.55 -9.53 7.52
CA TYR A 110 6.30 -8.65 8.45
C TYR A 110 5.54 -7.39 8.87
N ARG A 111 4.29 -7.19 8.43
CA ARG A 111 3.53 -5.96 8.72
C ARG A 111 3.42 -5.66 10.21
N MET A 112 3.23 -6.71 11.03
CA MET A 112 3.04 -6.57 12.48
C MET A 112 4.30 -6.89 13.29
N HIS A 113 5.46 -7.09 12.62
CA HIS A 113 6.74 -7.26 13.30
C HIS A 113 7.18 -5.95 13.96
N ASP A 114 7.66 -5.99 15.20
CA ASP A 114 7.94 -4.81 16.03
C ASP A 114 8.96 -3.84 15.39
N GLN A 115 10.02 -4.38 14.79
CA GLN A 115 11.10 -3.60 14.18
C GLN A 115 10.89 -3.30 12.69
N VAL A 116 9.81 -3.78 12.08
CA VAL A 116 9.53 -3.54 10.66
C VAL A 116 8.50 -2.42 10.52
N PRO A 117 8.84 -1.30 9.85
CA PRO A 117 7.88 -0.23 9.63
C PRO A 117 6.78 -0.70 8.68
N LEU A 118 5.54 -0.41 9.07
CA LEU A 118 4.35 -0.49 8.23
C LEU A 118 4.10 0.91 7.69
N LEU A 119 4.56 1.19 6.46
CA LEU A 119 4.82 2.55 6.01
C LEU A 119 3.77 3.06 5.01
N VAL A 120 3.24 4.23 5.29
CA VAL A 120 2.47 5.08 4.38
C VAL A 120 3.13 6.45 4.39
N PRO A 121 3.89 6.83 3.36
CA PRO A 121 4.76 8.00 3.38
C PRO A 121 4.13 9.29 3.88
N GLU A 122 2.90 9.56 3.48
CA GLU A 122 2.17 10.78 3.86
C GLU A 122 1.57 10.71 5.28
N VAL A 123 1.56 9.53 5.92
CA VAL A 123 0.98 9.36 7.26
C VAL A 123 2.07 9.25 8.32
N ASN A 124 3.06 8.39 8.09
CA ASN A 124 4.04 8.03 9.10
C ASN A 124 5.49 7.93 8.59
N PRO A 125 6.00 8.92 7.83
CA PRO A 125 7.35 8.85 7.22
C PRO A 125 8.48 8.69 8.25
N HIS A 126 8.25 9.06 9.50
CA HIS A 126 9.21 8.91 10.61
C HIS A 126 9.34 7.45 11.09
N HIS A 127 8.37 6.57 10.82
CA HIS A 127 8.49 5.15 11.15
C HIS A 127 9.64 4.46 10.38
N ALA A 128 10.12 5.05 9.28
CA ALA A 128 11.31 4.58 8.57
C ALA A 128 12.56 4.49 9.46
N GLU A 129 12.62 5.23 10.58
CA GLU A 129 13.72 5.15 11.53
C GLU A 129 13.90 3.76 12.17
N LEU A 130 12.84 2.93 12.19
CA LEU A 130 12.95 1.54 12.63
C LEU A 130 13.91 0.70 11.79
N ILE A 131 14.18 1.09 10.54
CA ILE A 131 15.15 0.40 9.68
C ILE A 131 16.50 0.28 10.38
N LYS A 132 16.94 1.33 11.07
CA LYS A 132 18.23 1.36 11.82
C LYS A 132 18.25 0.42 13.03
N LYS A 133 17.12 -0.16 13.39
CA LYS A 133 16.95 -1.05 14.55
C LYS A 133 16.77 -2.51 14.16
N GLN A 134 16.64 -2.79 12.85
CA GLN A 134 16.53 -4.15 12.36
C GLN A 134 17.87 -4.88 12.44
N SER A 135 17.79 -6.18 12.65
CA SER A 135 18.95 -7.08 12.82
C SER A 135 18.96 -8.26 11.85
N PHE A 136 18.32 -8.10 10.68
CA PHE A 136 18.36 -9.13 9.64
C PHE A 136 19.77 -9.28 9.10
N ASP A 137 20.44 -8.19 8.77
CA ASP A 137 21.83 -8.15 8.36
C ASP A 137 22.69 -7.48 9.44
N PRO A 138 23.75 -8.16 9.95
CA PRO A 138 24.68 -7.57 10.92
C PRO A 138 25.38 -6.31 10.43
N ASN A 139 25.55 -6.14 9.13
CA ASN A 139 26.16 -4.95 8.53
C ASN A 139 25.17 -3.78 8.33
N GLY A 140 23.87 -4.04 8.55
CA GLY A 140 22.81 -3.05 8.43
C GLY A 140 22.46 -2.61 7.00
N ASN A 141 22.92 -3.35 5.99
CA ASN A 141 22.58 -3.07 4.59
C ASN A 141 21.20 -3.65 4.21
N GLY A 142 20.89 -4.85 4.73
CA GLY A 142 19.63 -5.52 4.46
C GLY A 142 18.58 -5.27 5.54
N TRP A 143 17.39 -4.90 5.09
CA TRP A 143 16.23 -4.59 5.93
C TRP A 143 14.92 -4.84 5.18
N ILE A 144 13.81 -4.85 5.92
CA ILE A 144 12.46 -5.01 5.38
C ILE A 144 11.62 -3.79 5.75
N VAL A 145 10.89 -3.25 4.77
CA VAL A 145 9.80 -2.28 4.96
C VAL A 145 8.55 -2.86 4.32
N THR A 146 7.40 -2.68 4.96
CA THR A 146 6.14 -3.24 4.47
C THR A 146 5.10 -2.17 4.16
N ASN A 147 4.31 -2.43 3.12
CA ASN A 147 3.08 -1.69 2.85
C ASN A 147 1.92 -2.26 3.66
N PRO A 148 0.98 -1.44 4.13
CA PRO A 148 -0.27 -1.93 4.71
C PRO A 148 -1.15 -2.66 3.69
N ASN A 149 -2.18 -3.32 4.19
CA ASN A 149 -3.27 -3.86 3.39
C ASN A 149 -3.94 -2.76 2.55
N CYS A 150 -4.41 -3.11 1.36
CA CYS A 150 -5.01 -2.18 0.40
C CYS A 150 -6.27 -1.44 0.90
N VAL A 151 -6.90 -1.93 1.96
CA VAL A 151 -7.98 -1.24 2.69
C VAL A 151 -7.41 -0.35 3.80
N SER A 152 -6.37 -0.81 4.49
CA SER A 152 -5.74 -0.07 5.59
C SER A 152 -5.08 1.23 5.11
N VAL A 153 -4.60 1.28 3.85
CA VAL A 153 -4.00 2.50 3.27
C VAL A 153 -5.01 3.64 3.16
N PRO A 154 -6.12 3.54 2.38
CA PRO A 154 -7.09 4.64 2.30
C PRO A 154 -7.78 4.94 3.64
N LEU A 155 -7.95 3.93 4.49
CA LEU A 155 -8.47 4.15 5.84
C LEU A 155 -7.52 5.05 6.64
N SER A 156 -6.24 4.70 6.76
CA SER A 156 -5.26 5.49 7.52
C SER A 156 -5.06 6.89 6.93
N MET A 157 -5.04 7.01 5.62
CA MET A 157 -4.94 8.29 4.91
C MET A 157 -6.12 9.21 5.23
N SER A 158 -7.35 8.69 5.21
CA SER A 158 -8.56 9.48 5.51
C SER A 158 -8.75 9.76 7.00
N LEU A 159 -8.22 8.90 7.87
CA LEU A 159 -8.26 9.10 9.33
C LEU A 159 -7.21 10.11 9.80
N ARG A 160 -6.07 10.24 9.11
CA ARG A 160 -4.95 11.06 9.57
C ARG A 160 -5.34 12.52 9.85
N PRO A 161 -6.03 13.25 8.94
CA PRO A 161 -6.47 14.62 9.23
C PRO A 161 -7.39 14.73 10.45
N LEU A 162 -8.33 13.80 10.59
CA LEU A 162 -9.26 13.76 11.71
C LEU A 162 -8.57 13.40 13.03
N HIS A 163 -7.60 12.49 12.97
CA HIS A 163 -6.82 12.08 14.14
C HIS A 163 -5.97 13.22 14.68
N ASP A 164 -5.33 13.98 13.79
CA ASP A 164 -4.50 15.13 14.17
C ASP A 164 -5.31 16.26 14.80
N ALA A 165 -6.52 16.52 14.25
CA ALA A 165 -7.36 17.62 14.72
C ALA A 165 -8.16 17.25 15.98
N PHE A 166 -8.69 16.05 16.08
CA PHE A 166 -9.71 15.69 17.07
C PHE A 166 -9.38 14.46 17.92
N GLY A 167 -8.37 13.66 17.54
CA GLY A 167 -8.14 12.35 18.12
C GLY A 167 -9.27 11.35 17.77
N ILE A 168 -8.94 10.08 17.63
CA ILE A 168 -9.92 9.01 17.35
C ILE A 168 -10.14 8.20 18.62
N ASP A 169 -11.40 7.88 18.94
CA ASP A 169 -11.82 6.97 20.02
C ASP A 169 -12.14 5.58 19.45
N SER A 170 -13.04 5.52 18.47
CA SER A 170 -13.45 4.26 17.85
C SER A 170 -14.06 4.49 16.47
N LEU A 171 -14.10 3.44 15.64
CA LEU A 171 -14.75 3.50 14.34
C LEU A 171 -15.38 2.17 13.92
N ILE A 172 -16.39 2.28 13.09
CA ILE A 172 -16.98 1.18 12.33
C ILE A 172 -16.68 1.41 10.86
N VAL A 173 -16.14 0.40 10.19
CA VAL A 173 -15.82 0.46 8.77
C VAL A 173 -16.35 -0.75 8.03
N THR A 174 -17.06 -0.49 6.92
CA THR A 174 -17.42 -1.52 5.95
C THR A 174 -16.64 -1.26 4.67
N SER A 175 -15.81 -2.22 4.25
CA SER A 175 -15.05 -2.15 3.01
C SER A 175 -15.76 -2.92 1.90
N MET A 176 -16.07 -2.24 0.81
CA MET A 176 -16.57 -2.79 -0.46
C MET A 176 -15.37 -2.96 -1.38
N GLN A 177 -14.82 -4.18 -1.37
CA GLN A 177 -13.54 -4.47 -2.02
C GLN A 177 -13.74 -4.97 -3.46
N SER A 178 -13.04 -4.37 -4.39
CA SER A 178 -13.02 -4.73 -5.80
C SER A 178 -12.39 -6.11 -6.05
N VAL A 179 -12.78 -6.76 -7.14
CA VAL A 179 -12.35 -8.13 -7.49
C VAL A 179 -10.86 -8.26 -7.72
N SER A 180 -10.19 -7.22 -8.22
CA SER A 180 -8.72 -7.20 -8.42
C SER A 180 -7.94 -7.40 -7.11
N GLY A 181 -8.54 -7.11 -5.95
CA GLY A 181 -7.95 -7.38 -4.64
C GLY A 181 -7.78 -8.86 -4.30
N ALA A 182 -8.44 -9.75 -5.04
CA ALA A 182 -8.25 -11.20 -4.90
C ALA A 182 -7.05 -11.74 -5.72
N GLY A 183 -6.34 -10.86 -6.45
CA GLY A 183 -5.32 -11.29 -7.41
C GLY A 183 -5.94 -11.89 -8.68
N TYR A 184 -5.09 -12.40 -9.59
CA TYR A 184 -5.56 -13.07 -10.80
C TYR A 184 -5.53 -14.59 -10.59
N PRO A 185 -6.57 -15.34 -11.02
CA PRO A 185 -7.72 -14.97 -11.86
C PRO A 185 -8.90 -14.31 -11.11
N GLY A 186 -8.76 -13.94 -9.84
CA GLY A 186 -9.82 -13.31 -9.05
C GLY A 186 -10.75 -14.31 -8.37
N VAL A 187 -11.97 -13.89 -8.11
CA VAL A 187 -13.04 -14.74 -7.60
C VAL A 187 -13.80 -15.42 -8.74
N SER A 188 -14.42 -16.55 -8.46
CA SER A 188 -15.27 -17.24 -9.42
C SER A 188 -16.36 -16.30 -9.96
N SER A 189 -16.59 -16.31 -11.28
CA SER A 189 -17.57 -15.41 -11.90
C SER A 189 -18.99 -15.57 -11.35
N MET A 190 -19.37 -16.81 -11.01
CA MET A 190 -20.71 -17.09 -10.43
C MET A 190 -20.87 -16.58 -9.01
N ASP A 191 -19.75 -16.35 -8.28
CA ASP A 191 -19.81 -15.80 -6.93
C ASP A 191 -19.93 -14.28 -6.93
N ILE A 192 -19.57 -13.59 -8.02
CA ILE A 192 -19.46 -12.13 -8.01
C ILE A 192 -20.33 -11.41 -9.03
N VAL A 193 -20.67 -12.04 -10.17
CA VAL A 193 -21.52 -11.40 -11.18
C VAL A 193 -22.96 -11.25 -10.65
N ALA A 194 -23.45 -10.00 -10.62
CA ALA A 194 -24.74 -9.62 -10.01
C ALA A 194 -24.89 -10.05 -8.53
N ASN A 195 -23.80 -10.18 -7.80
CA ASN A 195 -23.76 -10.63 -6.41
C ASN A 195 -22.72 -9.87 -5.59
N VAL A 196 -22.82 -9.97 -4.27
CA VAL A 196 -21.79 -9.53 -3.30
C VAL A 196 -21.45 -10.67 -2.35
N VAL A 197 -20.16 -10.81 -2.00
CA VAL A 197 -19.72 -11.83 -1.04
C VAL A 197 -19.43 -11.15 0.30
N PRO A 198 -20.17 -11.44 1.39
CA PRO A 198 -20.07 -10.70 2.65
C PRO A 198 -18.91 -11.13 3.54
N HIS A 199 -17.91 -11.81 3.00
CA HIS A 199 -16.74 -12.28 3.72
C HIS A 199 -15.50 -12.36 2.84
N ILE A 200 -14.38 -11.85 3.34
CA ILE A 200 -13.05 -12.02 2.75
C ILE A 200 -12.10 -12.51 3.85
N GLY A 201 -11.58 -13.73 3.69
CA GLY A 201 -10.79 -14.40 4.72
C GLY A 201 -9.62 -13.57 5.26
N GLY A 202 -9.62 -13.27 6.55
CA GLY A 202 -8.55 -12.55 7.24
C GLY A 202 -8.44 -11.05 6.93
N GLU A 203 -9.36 -10.45 6.15
CA GLU A 203 -9.29 -9.01 5.84
C GLU A 203 -9.68 -8.13 7.04
N GLU A 204 -10.72 -8.49 7.76
CA GLU A 204 -11.22 -7.71 8.89
C GLU A 204 -10.17 -7.53 9.98
N SER A 205 -9.47 -8.61 10.34
CA SER A 205 -8.40 -8.54 11.34
C SER A 205 -7.23 -7.65 10.93
N LYS A 206 -6.87 -7.63 9.63
CA LYS A 206 -5.84 -6.71 9.11
C LYS A 206 -6.27 -5.26 9.24
N VAL A 207 -7.50 -4.93 8.85
CA VAL A 207 -8.05 -3.57 8.96
C VAL A 207 -8.09 -3.11 10.41
N GLN A 208 -8.47 -4.00 11.33
CA GLN A 208 -8.57 -3.71 12.76
C GLN A 208 -7.22 -3.42 13.41
N THR A 209 -6.13 -4.01 12.91
CA THR A 209 -4.80 -3.90 13.55
C THR A 209 -3.83 -3.00 12.81
N GLU A 210 -3.81 -3.02 11.47
CA GLU A 210 -2.81 -2.29 10.71
C GLU A 210 -2.95 -0.77 10.84
N ALA A 211 -4.18 -0.23 10.83
CA ALA A 211 -4.41 1.20 10.94
C ALA A 211 -3.95 1.75 12.31
N THR A 212 -4.06 0.97 13.40
CA THR A 212 -3.56 1.38 14.72
C THR A 212 -2.03 1.44 14.77
N LYS A 213 -1.33 0.56 14.04
CA LYS A 213 0.12 0.63 13.87
C LYS A 213 0.55 1.80 12.99
N VAL A 214 -0.13 2.01 11.85
CA VAL A 214 0.19 3.11 10.91
C VAL A 214 0.03 4.47 11.57
N LEU A 215 -1.03 4.66 12.35
CA LEU A 215 -1.29 5.90 13.12
C LEU A 215 -0.64 5.91 14.51
N GLY A 216 0.16 4.90 14.82
CA GLY A 216 0.89 4.79 16.07
C GLY A 216 2.06 5.76 16.17
N THR A 217 2.72 5.78 17.31
CA THR A 217 3.87 6.63 17.58
C THR A 217 5.15 5.81 17.71
N LEU A 218 6.23 6.30 17.10
CA LEU A 218 7.55 5.70 17.26
C LEU A 218 8.04 5.85 18.70
N SER A 219 8.43 4.75 19.32
CA SER A 219 8.93 4.71 20.70
C SER A 219 10.13 3.77 20.80
N GLY A 220 11.31 4.34 20.87
CA GLY A 220 12.55 3.56 20.93
C GLY A 220 12.74 2.64 19.71
N ASN A 221 12.58 1.34 19.92
CA ASN A 221 12.81 0.29 18.90
C ASN A 221 11.52 -0.31 18.34
N SER A 222 10.36 0.28 18.63
CA SER A 222 9.05 -0.24 18.23
C SER A 222 8.06 0.90 17.98
N ILE A 223 6.87 0.55 17.52
CA ILE A 223 5.73 1.45 17.40
C ILE A 223 4.75 1.16 18.55
N ASN A 224 4.43 2.18 19.34
CA ASN A 224 3.28 2.12 20.22
C ASN A 224 2.03 2.29 19.35
N PHE A 225 1.23 1.25 19.26
CA PHE A 225 -0.01 1.27 18.47
C PHE A 225 -0.99 2.26 19.10
N ASN A 226 -1.77 2.92 18.24
CA ASN A 226 -2.83 3.79 18.72
C ASN A 226 -3.93 2.99 19.43
N ASP A 227 -4.56 3.56 20.44
CA ASP A 227 -5.50 2.90 21.36
C ASP A 227 -6.96 2.86 20.85
N PHE A 228 -7.27 3.47 19.70
CA PHE A 228 -8.62 3.45 19.17
C PHE A 228 -9.06 2.05 18.70
N SER A 229 -10.36 1.78 18.83
CA SER A 229 -10.96 0.50 18.44
C SER A 229 -11.56 0.56 17.05
N ILE A 230 -11.43 -0.52 16.27
CA ILE A 230 -12.01 -0.67 14.93
C ILE A 230 -12.91 -1.89 14.88
N GLN A 231 -14.16 -1.71 14.45
CA GLN A 231 -15.01 -2.80 14.02
C GLN A 231 -15.06 -2.79 12.48
N ALA A 232 -14.53 -3.84 11.85
CA ALA A 232 -14.45 -3.96 10.41
C ALA A 232 -15.40 -5.02 9.86
N THR A 233 -15.95 -4.76 8.67
CA THR A 233 -16.65 -5.72 7.82
C THR A 233 -16.07 -5.66 6.42
N ALA A 234 -15.71 -6.82 5.85
CA ALA A 234 -15.10 -6.90 4.52
C ALA A 234 -16.04 -7.60 3.53
N VAL A 235 -16.47 -6.89 2.51
CA VAL A 235 -17.39 -7.35 1.48
C VAL A 235 -16.72 -7.29 0.12
N ARG A 236 -16.79 -8.37 -0.68
CA ARG A 236 -16.37 -8.36 -2.08
C ARG A 236 -17.52 -7.89 -2.97
N VAL A 237 -17.24 -6.91 -3.83
CA VAL A 237 -18.23 -6.31 -4.74
C VAL A 237 -17.78 -6.44 -6.20
N PRO A 238 -18.72 -6.42 -7.19
CA PRO A 238 -18.41 -6.60 -8.61
C PRO A 238 -17.81 -5.33 -9.27
N THR A 239 -16.88 -4.69 -8.56
CA THR A 239 -16.09 -3.56 -9.07
C THR A 239 -14.70 -4.08 -9.42
N ILE A 240 -14.12 -3.66 -10.54
CA ILE A 240 -12.83 -4.20 -10.99
C ILE A 240 -11.70 -3.65 -10.11
N GLU A 241 -11.60 -2.33 -9.98
CA GLU A 241 -10.55 -1.64 -9.20
C GLU A 241 -11.16 -0.54 -8.33
N GLY A 242 -10.49 -0.19 -7.24
CA GLY A 242 -10.90 0.84 -6.29
C GLY A 242 -11.71 0.28 -5.12
N HIS A 243 -11.07 0.13 -3.96
CA HIS A 243 -11.76 -0.24 -2.71
C HIS A 243 -12.48 0.97 -2.15
N LEU A 244 -13.78 0.83 -1.89
CA LEU A 244 -14.64 1.84 -1.30
C LEU A 244 -14.96 1.47 0.15
N LEU A 245 -14.80 2.42 1.07
CA LEU A 245 -15.03 2.23 2.49
C LEU A 245 -16.13 3.17 2.98
N SER A 246 -17.10 2.65 3.71
CA SER A 246 -18.02 3.44 4.52
C SER A 246 -17.50 3.47 5.94
N VAL A 247 -17.23 4.67 6.45
CA VAL A 247 -16.63 4.88 7.78
C VAL A 247 -17.59 5.68 8.65
N SER A 248 -17.81 5.20 9.87
CA SER A 248 -18.43 5.96 10.96
C SER A 248 -17.42 6.04 12.09
N VAL A 249 -17.08 7.26 12.53
CA VAL A 249 -16.01 7.49 13.50
C VAL A 249 -16.50 8.28 14.71
N LYS A 250 -16.09 7.85 15.88
CA LYS A 250 -16.19 8.57 17.14
C LYS A 250 -14.84 9.20 17.45
N LEU A 251 -14.86 10.46 17.80
CA LEU A 251 -13.68 11.26 18.05
C LEU A 251 -13.50 11.54 19.55
N LYS A 252 -12.26 11.72 20.02
CA LYS A 252 -11.99 12.09 21.41
C LYS A 252 -12.51 13.49 21.71
N ASN A 253 -12.39 14.40 20.74
CA ASN A 253 -12.92 15.76 20.78
C ASN A 253 -13.80 15.98 19.52
N ALA A 254 -15.11 15.83 19.66
CA ALA A 254 -16.00 15.97 18.50
C ALA A 254 -15.98 17.41 17.95
N PRO A 255 -15.95 17.59 16.60
CA PRO A 255 -16.04 18.93 16.01
C PRO A 255 -17.37 19.59 16.31
N SER A 256 -17.37 20.90 16.47
CA SER A 256 -18.58 21.69 16.76
C SER A 256 -19.53 21.76 15.56
N SER A 257 -18.98 21.68 14.34
CA SER A 257 -19.73 21.71 13.09
C SER A 257 -19.10 20.78 12.03
N ILE A 258 -19.82 20.57 10.92
CA ILE A 258 -19.29 19.78 9.81
C ILE A 258 -18.19 20.55 9.04
N GLU A 259 -18.29 21.87 9.00
CA GLU A 259 -17.30 22.75 8.39
C GLU A 259 -15.95 22.68 9.11
N GLU A 260 -15.96 22.53 10.43
CA GLU A 260 -14.73 22.29 11.22
C GLU A 260 -14.08 20.95 10.84
N ALA A 261 -14.87 19.91 10.64
CA ALA A 261 -14.37 18.63 10.16
C ALA A 261 -13.87 18.70 8.70
N GLU A 262 -14.53 19.47 7.80
CA GLU A 262 -14.04 19.74 6.44
C GLU A 262 -12.71 20.50 6.47
N GLN A 263 -12.58 21.46 7.38
CA GLN A 263 -11.38 22.26 7.55
C GLN A 263 -10.17 21.41 7.95
N ALA A 264 -10.37 20.36 8.77
CA ALA A 264 -9.31 19.42 9.12
C ALA A 264 -8.69 18.74 7.89
N PHE A 265 -9.49 18.39 6.89
CA PHE A 265 -8.97 17.86 5.61
C PHE A 265 -8.26 18.92 4.76
N THR A 266 -8.76 20.15 4.76
CA THR A 266 -8.19 21.26 3.98
C THR A 266 -6.87 21.75 4.54
N ASP A 267 -6.76 21.81 5.87
CA ASP A 267 -5.57 22.33 6.58
C ASP A 267 -4.48 21.26 6.74
N TRP A 268 -4.83 19.99 6.55
CA TRP A 268 -3.86 18.92 6.69
C TRP A 268 -2.71 19.08 5.70
N LYS A 269 -1.49 19.00 6.23
CA LYS A 269 -0.26 19.12 5.44
C LYS A 269 0.35 17.76 5.19
N ASN A 270 0.63 17.47 3.92
CA ASN A 270 1.38 16.29 3.52
C ASN A 270 2.83 16.40 4.05
N PRO A 271 3.26 15.52 4.98
CA PRO A 271 4.59 15.64 5.60
C PRO A 271 5.76 15.34 4.65
N ILE A 272 5.50 14.89 3.44
CA ILE A 272 6.52 14.59 2.41
C ILE A 272 6.42 15.52 1.20
N ALA A 273 5.61 16.57 1.25
CA ALA A 273 5.39 17.48 0.11
C ALA A 273 6.69 18.11 -0.41
N ASP A 274 7.60 18.47 0.50
CA ASP A 274 8.86 19.14 0.16
C ASP A 274 9.93 18.20 -0.42
N LEU A 275 9.67 16.91 -0.56
CA LEU A 275 10.63 15.92 -1.05
C LEU A 275 10.57 15.71 -2.56
N ASP A 276 9.61 16.29 -3.27
CA ASP A 276 9.42 16.19 -4.72
C ASP A 276 9.52 14.75 -5.25
N LEU A 277 8.86 13.81 -4.53
CA LEU A 277 8.89 12.39 -4.89
C LEU A 277 8.09 12.14 -6.17
N PRO A 278 8.65 11.44 -7.18
CA PRO A 278 8.02 11.27 -8.50
C PRO A 278 6.60 10.69 -8.49
N SER A 279 6.32 9.75 -7.57
CA SER A 279 5.00 9.12 -7.45
C SER A 279 4.08 9.80 -6.43
N SER A 280 4.53 10.88 -5.77
CA SER A 280 3.71 11.61 -4.81
C SER A 280 2.60 12.36 -5.51
N PRO A 281 1.32 12.15 -5.15
CA PRO A 281 0.22 12.91 -5.73
C PRO A 281 0.22 14.34 -5.19
N GLU A 282 -0.25 15.29 -5.99
CA GLU A 282 -0.41 16.68 -5.57
C GLU A 282 -1.40 16.78 -4.40
N ASN A 283 -2.49 16.01 -4.49
CA ASN A 283 -3.54 15.95 -3.48
C ASN A 283 -3.71 14.52 -2.94
N PRO A 284 -2.85 14.07 -2.01
CA PRO A 284 -2.86 12.69 -1.52
C PRO A 284 -4.16 12.30 -0.81
N VAL A 285 -4.82 13.27 -0.15
CA VAL A 285 -6.17 13.15 0.40
C VAL A 285 -7.03 14.28 -0.14
N ARG A 286 -8.06 13.95 -0.89
CA ARG A 286 -8.98 14.95 -1.47
C ARG A 286 -10.40 14.77 -0.95
N LEU A 287 -10.93 15.81 -0.32
CA LEU A 287 -12.33 15.88 0.09
C LEU A 287 -13.21 16.39 -1.08
N TYR A 288 -14.18 15.57 -1.48
CA TYR A 288 -15.21 15.89 -2.48
C TYR A 288 -16.49 16.33 -1.78
N LYS A 289 -17.06 17.46 -2.21
CA LYS A 289 -18.31 18.02 -1.63
C LYS A 289 -19.57 17.47 -2.28
N GLU A 290 -19.45 16.91 -3.48
CA GLU A 290 -20.58 16.33 -4.21
C GLU A 290 -21.07 15.04 -3.56
N ASN A 291 -22.37 14.97 -3.29
CA ASN A 291 -22.99 13.81 -2.64
C ASN A 291 -22.85 12.47 -3.38
N ARG A 292 -22.49 12.49 -4.67
CA ARG A 292 -22.32 11.30 -5.51
C ARG A 292 -20.89 10.76 -5.52
N TYR A 293 -19.95 11.39 -4.83
CA TYR A 293 -18.53 11.06 -4.84
C TYR A 293 -18.05 10.60 -3.44
N PRO A 294 -16.98 9.80 -3.38
CA PRO A 294 -16.25 9.22 -4.51
C PRO A 294 -16.94 7.97 -5.10
N GLN A 295 -16.58 7.63 -6.34
CA GLN A 295 -17.02 6.41 -7.04
C GLN A 295 -15.79 5.71 -7.63
N PRO A 296 -15.60 4.39 -7.47
CA PRO A 296 -14.44 3.67 -7.97
C PRO A 296 -14.17 3.92 -9.46
N ARG A 297 -15.18 3.78 -10.30
CA ARG A 297 -15.06 3.98 -11.76
C ARG A 297 -14.54 5.36 -12.18
N LEU A 298 -14.80 6.40 -11.39
CA LEU A 298 -14.48 7.78 -11.74
C LEU A 298 -13.22 8.30 -11.04
N HIS A 299 -12.84 7.68 -9.92
CA HIS A 299 -11.84 8.26 -9.02
C HIS A 299 -10.66 7.32 -8.75
N ALA A 300 -10.74 6.02 -9.12
CA ALA A 300 -9.65 5.09 -8.84
C ALA A 300 -8.33 5.53 -9.50
N ASP A 301 -8.38 5.99 -10.75
CA ASP A 301 -7.21 6.38 -11.54
C ASP A 301 -6.76 7.85 -11.34
N ARG A 302 -7.40 8.60 -10.42
CA ARG A 302 -7.01 10.00 -10.17
C ARG A 302 -5.57 10.09 -9.66
N GLU A 303 -4.84 11.08 -10.19
CA GLU A 303 -3.42 11.30 -9.90
C GLU A 303 -2.60 10.01 -10.05
N GLY A 304 -2.75 9.33 -11.20
CA GLY A 304 -2.07 8.08 -11.49
C GLY A 304 -2.49 6.90 -10.59
N GLY A 305 -3.65 7.01 -9.92
CA GLY A 305 -4.14 6.01 -8.97
C GLY A 305 -3.59 6.19 -7.55
N MET A 306 -2.88 7.28 -7.28
CA MET A 306 -2.26 7.55 -5.98
C MET A 306 -3.11 8.39 -5.04
N GLN A 307 -4.21 9.01 -5.50
CA GLN A 307 -5.10 9.80 -4.66
C GLN A 307 -5.97 8.93 -3.77
N THR A 308 -6.13 9.34 -2.50
CA THR A 308 -7.20 8.87 -1.61
C THR A 308 -8.35 9.87 -1.67
N ALA A 309 -9.50 9.45 -2.19
CA ALA A 309 -10.68 10.27 -2.31
C ALA A 309 -11.58 10.10 -1.07
N VAL A 310 -11.97 11.21 -0.46
CA VAL A 310 -12.92 11.30 0.66
C VAL A 310 -14.14 12.06 0.21
N GLY A 311 -15.33 11.67 0.64
CA GLY A 311 -16.55 12.42 0.37
C GLY A 311 -17.69 11.97 1.27
N ARG A 312 -18.86 12.56 1.09
CA ARG A 312 -20.02 12.25 1.95
C ARG A 312 -19.77 12.55 3.43
N LEU A 313 -18.84 13.46 3.75
CA LEU A 313 -18.59 13.87 5.12
C LEU A 313 -19.84 14.53 5.69
N ARG A 314 -20.32 14.00 6.81
CA ARG A 314 -21.57 14.42 7.43
C ARG A 314 -21.57 14.13 8.93
N LYS A 315 -22.40 14.86 9.65
CA LYS A 315 -22.66 14.54 11.06
C LYS A 315 -23.29 13.15 11.19
N GLY A 316 -22.76 12.35 12.09
CA GLY A 316 -23.33 11.06 12.43
C GLY A 316 -24.53 11.17 13.38
N THR A 317 -25.34 10.12 13.45
CA THR A 317 -26.46 10.02 14.42
C THR A 317 -26.13 9.08 15.58
N VAL A 318 -25.17 8.18 15.39
CA VAL A 318 -24.72 7.20 16.40
C VAL A 318 -23.28 7.50 16.81
N MET A 319 -22.44 7.85 15.85
CA MET A 319 -21.08 8.34 16.04
C MET A 319 -20.97 9.79 15.59
N ASP A 320 -19.85 10.45 15.82
CA ASP A 320 -19.72 11.87 15.57
C ASP A 320 -19.77 12.23 14.09
N LEU A 321 -19.04 11.47 13.26
CA LEU A 321 -18.96 11.68 11.82
C LEU A 321 -19.19 10.39 11.04
N GLY A 322 -19.75 10.54 9.82
CA GLY A 322 -19.80 9.50 8.81
C GLY A 322 -19.25 10.03 7.49
N TYR A 323 -18.47 9.21 6.77
CA TYR A 323 -17.93 9.56 5.46
C TYR A 323 -17.67 8.32 4.61
N VAL A 324 -17.34 8.55 3.34
CA VAL A 324 -16.91 7.50 2.41
C VAL A 324 -15.51 7.84 1.93
N THR A 325 -14.63 6.85 1.92
CA THR A 325 -13.28 7.00 1.36
C THR A 325 -12.98 5.87 0.38
N MET A 326 -12.06 6.12 -0.54
CA MET A 326 -11.59 5.11 -1.48
C MET A 326 -10.18 5.41 -2.01
N ALA A 327 -9.50 4.36 -2.46
CA ALA A 327 -8.29 4.47 -3.27
C ALA A 327 -8.18 3.30 -4.27
N HIS A 328 -7.29 3.43 -5.24
CA HIS A 328 -6.94 2.35 -6.14
C HIS A 328 -6.16 1.26 -5.39
N ASN A 329 -6.76 0.08 -5.25
CA ASN A 329 -6.24 -0.98 -4.39
C ASN A 329 -4.93 -1.62 -4.87
N THR A 330 -4.67 -1.69 -6.17
CA THR A 330 -3.44 -2.28 -6.73
C THR A 330 -2.35 -1.26 -7.03
N ILE A 331 -2.68 0.03 -7.07
CA ILE A 331 -1.70 1.12 -7.18
C ILE A 331 -1.46 1.72 -5.80
N ARG A 332 -2.33 2.60 -5.29
CA ARG A 332 -2.14 3.23 -3.98
C ARG A 332 -2.01 2.20 -2.84
N GLY A 333 -2.86 1.18 -2.89
CA GLY A 333 -2.91 0.12 -1.88
C GLY A 333 -1.87 -0.99 -2.05
N ALA A 334 -1.00 -0.95 -3.07
CA ALA A 334 0.00 -1.97 -3.33
C ALA A 334 1.23 -1.40 -4.05
N ALA A 335 1.40 -1.66 -5.36
CA ALA A 335 2.65 -1.39 -6.09
C ALA A 335 3.03 0.10 -6.09
N GLY A 336 2.09 1.00 -6.34
CA GLY A 336 2.38 2.45 -6.31
C GLY A 336 2.75 2.95 -4.92
N GLY A 337 2.08 2.45 -3.87
CA GLY A 337 2.44 2.74 -2.48
C GLY A 337 3.85 2.24 -2.12
N ALA A 338 4.25 1.07 -2.62
CA ALA A 338 5.59 0.54 -2.43
C ALA A 338 6.65 1.37 -3.16
N ILE A 339 6.36 1.83 -4.39
CA ILE A 339 7.26 2.72 -5.14
C ILE A 339 7.44 4.04 -4.39
N LEU A 340 6.36 4.64 -3.89
CA LEU A 340 6.45 5.85 -3.08
C LEU A 340 7.23 5.62 -1.76
N ASN A 341 7.11 4.44 -1.14
CA ASN A 341 7.97 4.06 -0.01
C ASN A 341 9.44 4.02 -0.41
N ALA A 342 9.78 3.43 -1.56
CA ALA A 342 11.15 3.40 -2.06
C ALA A 342 11.69 4.80 -2.32
N GLU A 343 10.91 5.67 -2.94
CA GLU A 343 11.28 7.07 -3.20
C GLU A 343 11.56 7.82 -1.89
N LEU A 344 10.68 7.68 -0.89
CA LEU A 344 10.90 8.24 0.44
C LEU A 344 12.20 7.75 1.06
N LEU A 345 12.47 6.44 0.98
CA LEU A 345 13.65 5.82 1.57
C LEU A 345 14.94 6.23 0.84
N ALA A 346 14.89 6.39 -0.49
CA ALA A 346 15.99 6.91 -1.28
C ALA A 346 16.25 8.39 -0.95
N ALA A 347 15.22 9.23 -0.93
CA ALA A 347 15.34 10.65 -0.57
C ALA A 347 15.90 10.87 0.85
N LYS A 348 15.60 9.95 1.79
CA LYS A 348 16.12 9.98 3.17
C LYS A 348 17.47 9.26 3.36
N GLY A 349 18.07 8.71 2.28
CA GLY A 349 19.38 8.06 2.29
C GLY A 349 19.42 6.69 2.98
N TYR A 350 18.30 5.99 3.07
CA TYR A 350 18.24 4.59 3.54
C TYR A 350 18.63 3.61 2.42
N ILE A 351 18.34 3.93 1.16
CA ILE A 351 18.82 3.22 -0.02
C ILE A 351 20.10 3.92 -0.50
N ARG A 352 21.17 3.16 -0.70
CA ARG A 352 22.51 3.68 -1.04
C ARG A 352 22.94 3.25 -2.42
#